data_1375964e709ab73f267ad52c98f92b90
#
_entry.id   1375964e709ab73f267ad52c98f92b90
#
_cell.length_a   1.000
_cell.length_b   1.000
_cell.length_c   1.000
_cell.angle_alpha   90.00
_cell.angle_beta   90.00
_cell.angle_gamma   90.00
#
_symmetry.space_group_name_H-M   'P 1'
#
loop_
_entity.id
_entity.type
_entity.pdbx_description
1 polymer ?
#
loop_
_entity_poly.entity_id
_entity_poly.type
_entity_poly.pdbx_seq_one_letter_code
_entity_poly.pdbx_strand_id
1 'polypeptide(L)'
;MKQRTLTGIALAVVSLVLLCLFHLPLVPQITTMCLGLGAVWEILEAYKVKSSLYKAVCFAYALVLPWVPLAQSRPVMLIMLLGGLAWFTYLMRCIGKPAKAYMPGVSVFFAIGLYRGLTAYGDMENGAWLLCMTGVVCALTDIFAYLVGSRYGKHKLAYKVSPGKSIEGALGGLAASVVIVALTAGPVFGNVGTVAVYAAVASILGQWGDLSMSAVKRVAGVKDFGKIFPGHGG
;
A
#
# COMPACT_ATOMS: atom_id res chain seq x y z
N MET A 1 -10.25 -6.50 21.85
CA MET A 1 -11.04 -6.94 20.68
C MET A 1 -12.05 -5.90 20.22
N LYS A 2 -12.95 -5.37 21.06
CA LYS A 2 -14.00 -4.40 20.66
C LYS A 2 -13.49 -3.15 19.90
N GLN A 3 -12.41 -2.50 20.35
CA GLN A 3 -11.85 -1.33 19.69
C GLN A 3 -11.36 -1.62 18.26
N ARG A 4 -10.65 -2.75 18.07
CA ARG A 4 -10.15 -3.15 16.75
C ARG A 4 -11.27 -3.40 15.76
N THR A 5 -12.34 -4.08 16.20
CA THR A 5 -13.51 -4.33 15.35
C THR A 5 -14.24 -3.03 14.99
N LEU A 6 -14.43 -2.13 15.98
CA LEU A 6 -15.08 -0.83 15.75
C LEU A 6 -14.30 0.04 14.76
N THR A 7 -12.97 0.15 14.95
CA THR A 7 -12.11 0.90 14.02
C THR A 7 -12.13 0.29 12.62
N GLY A 8 -12.10 -1.05 12.50
CA GLY A 8 -12.20 -1.73 11.21
C GLY A 8 -13.51 -1.46 10.48
N ILE A 9 -14.65 -1.49 11.20
CA ILE A 9 -15.96 -1.15 10.62
C ILE A 9 -15.99 0.32 10.18
N ALA A 10 -15.50 1.23 11.02
CA ALA A 10 -15.46 2.66 10.67
C ALA A 10 -14.60 2.91 9.41
N LEU A 11 -13.43 2.30 9.31
CA LEU A 11 -12.57 2.38 8.12
C LEU A 11 -13.25 1.79 6.89
N ALA A 12 -13.93 0.66 7.01
CA ALA A 12 -14.68 0.06 5.90
C ALA A 12 -15.81 0.97 5.40
N VAL A 13 -16.57 1.58 6.31
CA VAL A 13 -17.62 2.55 5.96
C VAL A 13 -17.04 3.76 5.27
N VAL A 14 -15.98 4.36 5.82
CA VAL A 14 -15.28 5.51 5.20
C VAL A 14 -14.77 5.15 3.81
N SER A 15 -14.13 3.98 3.65
CA SER A 15 -13.64 3.52 2.34
C SER A 15 -14.77 3.34 1.34
N LEU A 16 -15.92 2.80 1.76
CA LEU A 16 -17.09 2.63 0.89
C LEU A 16 -17.66 3.99 0.46
N VAL A 17 -17.80 4.94 1.39
CA VAL A 17 -18.26 6.30 1.08
C VAL A 17 -17.32 7.00 0.11
N LEU A 18 -16.00 6.93 0.35
CA LEU A 18 -15.00 7.48 -0.56
C LEU A 18 -15.06 6.84 -1.94
N LEU A 19 -15.27 5.54 -2.03
CA LEU A 19 -15.43 4.82 -3.30
C LEU A 19 -16.67 5.29 -4.07
N CYS A 20 -17.81 5.48 -3.38
CA CYS A 20 -19.04 6.02 -4.00
C CYS A 20 -18.84 7.46 -4.51
N LEU A 21 -18.05 8.26 -3.81
CA LEU A 21 -17.75 9.65 -4.19
C LEU A 21 -16.54 9.80 -5.12
N PHE A 22 -15.88 8.69 -5.47
CA PHE A 22 -14.60 8.70 -6.20
C PHE A 22 -14.70 9.29 -7.62
N HIS A 23 -15.90 9.32 -8.19
CA HIS A 23 -16.19 9.96 -9.48
C HIS A 23 -16.14 11.50 -9.43
N LEU A 24 -16.15 12.10 -8.24
CA LEU A 24 -16.04 13.56 -8.08
C LEU A 24 -14.57 13.99 -8.25
N PRO A 25 -14.29 15.01 -9.07
CA PRO A 25 -12.93 15.32 -9.53
C PRO A 25 -11.93 15.64 -8.40
N LEU A 26 -12.39 16.14 -7.26
CA LEU A 26 -11.52 16.51 -6.13
C LEU A 26 -11.34 15.38 -5.10
N VAL A 27 -12.17 14.35 -5.12
CA VAL A 27 -12.15 13.28 -4.09
C VAL A 27 -10.88 12.45 -4.17
N PRO A 28 -10.38 11.99 -5.34
CA PRO A 28 -9.11 11.28 -5.43
C PRO A 28 -7.92 12.10 -4.90
N GLN A 29 -7.86 13.41 -5.23
CA GLN A 29 -6.79 14.29 -4.80
C GLN A 29 -6.80 14.52 -3.29
N ILE A 30 -7.97 14.84 -2.72
CA ILE A 30 -8.15 15.04 -1.28
C ILE A 30 -7.85 13.73 -0.52
N THR A 31 -8.33 12.59 -1.01
CA THR A 31 -8.06 11.29 -0.40
C THR A 31 -6.56 10.99 -0.39
N THR A 32 -5.88 11.18 -1.52
CA THR A 32 -4.43 10.99 -1.63
C THR A 32 -3.66 11.92 -0.69
N MET A 33 -4.08 13.18 -0.60
CA MET A 33 -3.50 14.17 0.31
C MET A 33 -3.66 13.75 1.78
N CYS A 34 -4.85 13.37 2.20
CA CYS A 34 -5.13 12.96 3.59
C CYS A 34 -4.33 11.71 3.98
N LEU A 35 -4.33 10.68 3.12
CA LEU A 35 -3.54 9.47 3.34
C LEU A 35 -2.05 9.78 3.34
N GLY A 36 -1.59 10.65 2.44
CA GLY A 36 -0.22 11.10 2.35
C GLY A 36 0.25 11.81 3.62
N LEU A 37 -0.54 12.76 4.13
CA LEU A 37 -0.22 13.48 5.37
C LEU A 37 -0.14 12.53 6.58
N GLY A 38 -1.07 11.58 6.69
CA GLY A 38 -1.02 10.55 7.71
C GLY A 38 0.24 9.69 7.63
N ALA A 39 0.60 9.22 6.42
CA ALA A 39 1.80 8.42 6.20
C ALA A 39 3.09 9.20 6.49
N VAL A 40 3.17 10.50 6.12
CA VAL A 40 4.30 11.37 6.47
C VAL A 40 4.45 11.46 7.97
N TRP A 41 3.34 11.77 8.67
CA TRP A 41 3.36 11.87 10.12
C TRP A 41 3.91 10.59 10.77
N GLU A 42 3.36 9.46 10.42
CA GLU A 42 3.71 8.17 11.02
C GLU A 42 5.16 7.75 10.71
N ILE A 43 5.61 7.93 9.47
CA ILE A 43 6.99 7.61 9.08
C ILE A 43 7.97 8.50 9.83
N LEU A 44 7.76 9.82 9.86
CA LEU A 44 8.67 10.75 10.52
C LEU A 44 8.71 10.54 12.03
N GLU A 45 7.58 10.21 12.66
CA GLU A 45 7.50 9.87 14.08
C GLU A 45 8.23 8.56 14.39
N ALA A 46 8.03 7.52 13.58
CA ALA A 46 8.71 6.23 13.73
C ALA A 46 10.25 6.37 13.68
N TYR A 47 10.75 7.23 12.80
CA TYR A 47 12.19 7.54 12.72
C TYR A 47 12.65 8.60 13.73
N LYS A 48 11.75 9.14 14.57
CA LYS A 48 12.03 10.18 15.58
C LYS A 48 12.73 11.41 14.99
N VAL A 49 12.30 11.86 13.82
CA VAL A 49 12.86 13.02 13.13
C VAL A 49 12.59 14.26 13.95
N LYS A 50 13.65 15.00 14.34
CA LYS A 50 13.55 16.22 15.18
C LYS A 50 13.52 17.51 14.37
N SER A 51 14.17 17.56 13.20
CA SER A 51 14.28 18.76 12.38
C SER A 51 12.93 19.24 11.86
N SER A 52 12.52 20.45 12.25
CA SER A 52 11.28 21.08 11.81
C SER A 52 11.29 21.37 10.30
N LEU A 53 12.42 21.80 9.75
CA LEU A 53 12.57 22.05 8.32
C LEU A 53 12.40 20.76 7.52
N TYR A 54 13.01 19.66 7.98
CA TYR A 54 12.87 18.35 7.33
C TYR A 54 11.40 17.87 7.31
N LYS A 55 10.71 18.02 8.44
CA LYS A 55 9.28 17.70 8.54
C LYS A 55 8.47 18.57 7.57
N ALA A 56 8.71 19.88 7.57
CA ALA A 56 8.00 20.82 6.69
C ALA A 56 8.14 20.46 5.21
N VAL A 57 9.33 20.07 4.74
CA VAL A 57 9.56 19.64 3.36
C VAL A 57 8.76 18.36 3.03
N CYS A 58 8.75 17.37 3.93
CA CYS A 58 7.99 16.13 3.72
C CYS A 58 6.46 16.38 3.68
N PHE A 59 5.96 17.27 4.57
CA PHE A 59 4.53 17.63 4.56
C PHE A 59 4.16 18.45 3.32
N ALA A 60 5.02 19.42 2.91
CA ALA A 60 4.82 20.18 1.68
C ALA A 60 4.74 19.27 0.45
N TYR A 61 5.61 18.26 0.37
CA TYR A 61 5.57 17.26 -0.69
C TYR A 61 4.22 16.50 -0.72
N ALA A 62 3.71 16.05 0.44
CA ALA A 62 2.43 15.35 0.51
C ALA A 62 1.22 16.24 0.18
N LEU A 63 1.31 17.56 0.48
CA LEU A 63 0.28 18.54 0.14
C LEU A 63 0.24 18.86 -1.36
N VAL A 64 1.40 18.99 -1.98
CA VAL A 64 1.53 19.47 -3.37
C VAL A 64 1.38 18.35 -4.39
N LEU A 65 1.97 17.18 -4.13
CA LEU A 65 2.06 16.10 -5.12
C LEU A 65 0.71 15.65 -5.71
N PRO A 66 -0.39 15.52 -4.95
CA PRO A 66 -1.68 15.11 -5.50
C PRO A 66 -2.22 16.06 -6.60
N TRP A 67 -1.80 17.31 -6.58
CA TRP A 67 -2.26 18.37 -7.49
C TRP A 67 -1.38 18.56 -8.73
N VAL A 68 -0.18 17.96 -8.74
CA VAL A 68 0.74 18.07 -9.88
C VAL A 68 0.25 17.13 -10.99
N PRO A 69 0.07 17.61 -12.25
CA PRO A 69 -0.44 16.79 -13.35
C PRO A 69 0.62 15.82 -13.91
N LEU A 70 1.21 14.99 -13.05
CA LEU A 70 2.21 13.98 -13.41
C LEU A 70 1.60 12.66 -13.91
N ALA A 71 0.29 12.46 -13.73
CA ALA A 71 -0.38 11.18 -13.97
C ALA A 71 -0.38 10.76 -15.45
N GLN A 72 -0.18 11.67 -16.38
CA GLN A 72 -0.15 11.38 -17.81
C GLN A 72 1.21 10.89 -18.31
N SER A 73 2.27 10.95 -17.50
CA SER A 73 3.58 10.44 -17.90
C SER A 73 3.80 9.02 -17.37
N ARG A 74 3.43 8.02 -18.18
CA ARG A 74 3.74 6.59 -17.92
C ARG A 74 5.19 6.37 -17.48
N PRO A 75 6.21 7.07 -18.07
CA PRO A 75 7.60 6.94 -17.63
C PRO A 75 7.82 7.32 -16.17
N VAL A 76 7.17 8.40 -15.67
CA VAL A 76 7.34 8.84 -14.28
C VAL A 76 6.77 7.81 -13.31
N MET A 77 5.59 7.25 -13.60
CA MET A 77 5.00 6.20 -12.77
C MET A 77 5.87 4.94 -12.74
N LEU A 78 6.46 4.57 -13.88
CA LEU A 78 7.40 3.44 -13.95
C LEU A 78 8.67 3.71 -13.15
N ILE A 79 9.24 4.91 -13.24
CA ILE A 79 10.42 5.31 -12.44
C ILE A 79 10.10 5.27 -10.94
N MET A 80 8.92 5.77 -10.53
CA MET A 80 8.48 5.71 -9.14
C MET A 80 8.31 4.26 -8.66
N LEU A 81 7.73 3.39 -9.48
CA LEU A 81 7.60 1.96 -9.16
C LEU A 81 8.96 1.28 -9.04
N LEU A 82 9.81 1.39 -10.05
CA LEU A 82 11.13 0.74 -10.05
C LEU A 82 12.06 1.31 -8.97
N GLY A 83 12.04 2.64 -8.79
CA GLY A 83 12.78 3.29 -7.71
C GLY A 83 12.30 2.87 -6.33
N GLY A 84 10.98 2.75 -6.13
CA GLY A 84 10.38 2.23 -4.92
C GLY A 84 10.78 0.77 -4.66
N LEU A 85 10.73 -0.09 -5.69
CA LEU A 85 11.18 -1.48 -5.60
C LEU A 85 12.65 -1.56 -5.15
N ALA A 86 13.53 -0.78 -5.77
CA ALA A 86 14.94 -0.73 -5.42
C ALA A 86 15.16 -0.20 -3.99
N TRP A 87 14.46 0.89 -3.63
CA TRP A 87 14.57 1.49 -2.30
C TRP A 87 14.15 0.54 -1.19
N PHE A 88 12.98 -0.06 -1.29
CA PHE A 88 12.50 -0.96 -0.25
C PHE A 88 13.31 -2.27 -0.18
N THR A 89 13.83 -2.75 -1.30
CA THR A 89 14.80 -3.87 -1.31
C THR A 89 16.09 -3.49 -0.58
N TYR A 90 16.58 -2.25 -0.76
CA TYR A 90 17.72 -1.72 -0.01
C TYR A 90 17.41 -1.64 1.49
N LEU A 91 16.22 -1.16 1.89
CA LEU A 91 15.84 -1.10 3.30
C LEU A 91 15.84 -2.50 3.95
N MET A 92 15.40 -3.54 3.26
CA MET A 92 15.46 -4.91 3.78
C MET A 92 16.89 -5.36 4.14
N ARG A 93 17.91 -4.82 3.43
CA ARG A 93 19.33 -5.08 3.74
C ARG A 93 19.86 -4.21 4.90
N CYS A 94 19.13 -3.18 5.27
CA CYS A 94 19.48 -2.26 6.36
C CYS A 94 18.87 -2.64 7.71
N ILE A 95 18.03 -3.66 7.79
CA ILE A 95 17.41 -4.12 9.04
C ILE A 95 18.50 -4.52 10.04
N GLY A 96 18.39 -4.00 11.27
CA GLY A 96 19.39 -4.20 12.33
C GLY A 96 20.60 -3.27 12.25
N LYS A 97 20.63 -2.34 11.29
CA LYS A 97 21.67 -1.29 11.21
C LYS A 97 21.08 0.05 11.66
N PRO A 98 21.92 1.00 12.15
CA PRO A 98 21.46 2.34 12.50
C PRO A 98 20.79 3.02 11.29
N ALA A 99 19.62 3.62 11.51
CA ALA A 99 18.93 4.37 10.48
C ALA A 99 19.73 5.62 10.10
N LYS A 100 19.92 5.86 8.81
CA LYS A 100 20.59 7.05 8.30
C LYS A 100 19.61 8.21 8.14
N ALA A 101 20.07 9.44 8.29
CA ALA A 101 19.22 10.65 8.29
C ALA A 101 18.36 10.84 7.03
N TYR A 102 18.79 10.32 5.87
CA TYR A 102 18.03 10.43 4.62
C TYR A 102 16.90 9.40 4.48
N MET A 103 16.94 8.30 5.25
CA MET A 103 16.01 7.16 5.08
C MET A 103 14.53 7.54 5.25
N PRO A 104 14.12 8.35 6.25
CA PRO A 104 12.71 8.72 6.36
C PRO A 104 12.23 9.53 5.15
N GLY A 105 13.00 10.50 4.65
CA GLY A 105 12.61 11.32 3.49
C GLY A 105 12.47 10.53 2.21
N VAL A 106 13.39 9.62 1.92
CA VAL A 106 13.29 8.76 0.74
C VAL A 106 12.14 7.78 0.88
N SER A 107 11.85 7.26 2.08
CA SER A 107 10.68 6.42 2.33
C SER A 107 9.38 7.20 2.12
N VAL A 108 9.29 8.44 2.61
CA VAL A 108 8.17 9.36 2.35
C VAL A 108 8.03 9.62 0.85
N PHE A 109 9.14 9.95 0.16
CA PHE A 109 9.13 10.23 -1.27
C PHE A 109 8.47 9.10 -2.09
N PHE A 110 8.91 7.86 -1.88
CA PHE A 110 8.34 6.72 -2.61
C PHE A 110 6.93 6.35 -2.13
N ALA A 111 6.64 6.40 -0.83
CA ALA A 111 5.31 6.08 -0.33
C ALA A 111 4.25 7.04 -0.88
N ILE A 112 4.51 8.36 -0.82
CA ILE A 112 3.58 9.38 -1.34
C ILE A 112 3.54 9.33 -2.87
N GLY A 113 4.68 9.11 -3.54
CA GLY A 113 4.74 8.94 -4.99
C GLY A 113 3.87 7.79 -5.49
N LEU A 114 3.82 6.67 -4.76
CA LEU A 114 2.93 5.55 -5.07
C LEU A 114 1.46 5.86 -4.76
N TYR A 115 1.16 6.61 -3.69
CA TYR A 115 -0.22 7.06 -3.42
C TYR A 115 -0.77 7.96 -4.51
N ARG A 116 0.08 8.66 -5.26
CA ARG A 116 -0.33 9.42 -6.44
C ARG A 116 -1.04 8.54 -7.48
N GLY A 117 -0.80 7.22 -7.47
CA GLY A 117 -1.56 6.25 -8.28
C GLY A 117 -3.07 6.30 -8.03
N LEU A 118 -3.54 6.66 -6.82
CA LEU A 118 -4.97 6.80 -6.53
C LEU A 118 -5.63 7.88 -7.39
N THR A 119 -4.95 9.00 -7.63
CA THR A 119 -5.52 10.07 -8.48
C THR A 119 -5.59 9.65 -9.95
N ALA A 120 -4.68 8.75 -10.40
CA ALA A 120 -4.75 8.20 -11.75
C ALA A 120 -6.01 7.35 -11.98
N TYR A 121 -6.52 6.66 -10.97
CA TYR A 121 -7.82 6.00 -11.04
C TYR A 121 -8.97 7.01 -11.21
N GLY A 122 -8.88 8.19 -10.58
CA GLY A 122 -9.88 9.25 -10.72
C GLY A 122 -10.01 9.77 -12.17
N ASP A 123 -8.93 9.71 -12.93
CA ASP A 123 -8.89 10.16 -14.34
C ASP A 123 -9.39 9.06 -15.32
N MET A 124 -9.70 7.85 -14.85
CA MET A 124 -10.17 6.73 -15.68
C MET A 124 -11.70 6.63 -15.67
N GLU A 125 -12.31 6.31 -16.81
CA GLU A 125 -13.76 6.16 -16.97
C GLU A 125 -14.37 5.14 -15.95
N ASN A 126 -13.67 4.03 -15.67
CA ASN A 126 -14.08 3.01 -14.71
C ASN A 126 -13.18 2.98 -13.46
N GLY A 127 -12.56 4.10 -13.09
CA GLY A 127 -11.52 4.14 -12.07
C GLY A 127 -11.98 3.70 -10.69
N ALA A 128 -13.21 4.05 -10.28
CA ALA A 128 -13.78 3.62 -9.01
C ALA A 128 -13.95 2.08 -8.93
N TRP A 129 -14.39 1.45 -10.04
CA TRP A 129 -14.51 0.01 -10.14
C TRP A 129 -13.14 -0.69 -10.13
N LEU A 130 -12.16 -0.15 -10.84
CA LEU A 130 -10.79 -0.67 -10.83
C LEU A 130 -10.16 -0.54 -9.43
N LEU A 131 -10.37 0.57 -8.74
CA LEU A 131 -9.92 0.75 -7.36
C LEU A 131 -10.58 -0.25 -6.41
N CYS A 132 -11.90 -0.44 -6.52
CA CYS A 132 -12.64 -1.45 -5.77
C CYS A 132 -12.08 -2.85 -6.02
N MET A 133 -11.88 -3.21 -7.29
CA MET A 133 -11.31 -4.49 -7.68
C MET A 133 -9.90 -4.70 -7.12
N THR A 134 -9.06 -3.65 -7.13
CA THR A 134 -7.73 -3.69 -6.48
C THR A 134 -7.85 -4.00 -4.99
N GLY A 135 -8.76 -3.33 -4.28
CA GLY A 135 -9.02 -3.57 -2.85
C GLY A 135 -9.48 -5.01 -2.59
N VAL A 136 -10.38 -5.55 -3.42
CA VAL A 136 -10.85 -6.93 -3.32
C VAL A 136 -9.70 -7.92 -3.56
N VAL A 137 -8.87 -7.69 -4.59
CA VAL A 137 -7.69 -8.52 -4.86
C VAL A 137 -6.74 -8.53 -3.65
N CYS A 138 -6.43 -7.37 -3.08
CA CYS A 138 -5.54 -7.29 -1.90
C CYS A 138 -6.15 -8.04 -0.70
N ALA A 139 -7.43 -7.83 -0.42
CA ALA A 139 -8.12 -8.51 0.68
C ALA A 139 -8.14 -10.04 0.51
N LEU A 140 -8.48 -10.53 -0.68
CA LEU A 140 -8.43 -11.96 -0.99
C LEU A 140 -7.02 -12.52 -0.88
N THR A 141 -6.02 -11.78 -1.40
CA THR A 141 -4.62 -12.18 -1.30
C THR A 141 -4.22 -12.37 0.16
N ASP A 142 -4.54 -11.43 1.05
CA ASP A 142 -4.17 -11.50 2.46
C ASP A 142 -4.90 -12.64 3.19
N ILE A 143 -6.20 -12.81 2.94
CA ILE A 143 -7.01 -13.89 3.53
C ILE A 143 -6.43 -15.26 3.14
N PHE A 144 -6.24 -15.50 1.85
CA PHE A 144 -5.76 -16.80 1.37
C PHE A 144 -4.27 -17.00 1.66
N ALA A 145 -3.46 -15.95 1.67
CA ALA A 145 -2.08 -16.04 2.13
C ALA A 145 -2.00 -16.46 3.60
N TYR A 146 -2.88 -15.95 4.44
CA TYR A 146 -2.98 -16.38 5.83
C TYR A 146 -3.48 -17.83 5.96
N LEU A 147 -4.56 -18.21 5.26
CA LEU A 147 -5.14 -19.55 5.33
C LEU A 147 -4.16 -20.63 4.86
N VAL A 148 -3.54 -20.42 3.69
CA VAL A 148 -2.56 -21.36 3.12
C VAL A 148 -1.28 -21.35 3.94
N GLY A 149 -0.77 -20.16 4.29
CA GLY A 149 0.48 -20.00 5.03
C GLY A 149 0.42 -20.56 6.45
N SER A 150 -0.71 -20.46 7.13
CA SER A 150 -0.89 -21.04 8.48
C SER A 150 -0.95 -22.56 8.47
N ARG A 151 -1.44 -23.17 7.38
CA ARG A 151 -1.65 -24.62 7.29
C ARG A 151 -0.49 -25.35 6.60
N TYR A 152 0.08 -24.73 5.58
CA TYR A 152 1.08 -25.35 4.68
C TYR A 152 2.41 -24.60 4.63
N GLY A 153 2.55 -23.46 5.32
CA GLY A 153 3.74 -22.61 5.27
C GLY A 153 4.97 -23.25 5.90
N LYS A 154 5.92 -23.68 5.08
CA LYS A 154 7.21 -24.26 5.48
C LYS A 154 8.37 -23.29 5.28
N HIS A 155 8.37 -22.55 4.17
CA HIS A 155 9.45 -21.66 3.79
C HIS A 155 9.09 -20.20 4.10
N LYS A 156 9.95 -19.51 4.86
CA LYS A 156 9.73 -18.11 5.22
C LYS A 156 9.98 -17.19 4.04
N LEU A 157 9.02 -16.29 3.73
CA LEU A 157 9.12 -15.34 2.62
C LEU A 157 10.15 -14.24 2.93
N ALA A 158 10.07 -13.62 4.10
CA ALA A 158 10.92 -12.51 4.51
C ALA A 158 11.12 -12.52 6.04
N TYR A 159 11.92 -13.47 6.55
CA TYR A 159 12.05 -13.73 7.99
C TYR A 159 12.40 -12.48 8.82
N LYS A 160 13.36 -11.66 8.34
CA LYS A 160 13.81 -10.45 9.06
C LYS A 160 12.77 -9.33 9.08
N VAL A 161 11.87 -9.30 8.11
CA VAL A 161 10.85 -8.25 7.91
C VAL A 161 9.55 -8.66 8.59
N SER A 162 9.04 -9.83 8.20
CA SER A 162 7.76 -10.39 8.65
C SER A 162 7.89 -11.90 8.82
N PRO A 163 8.24 -12.40 10.04
CA PRO A 163 8.50 -13.82 10.27
C PRO A 163 7.24 -14.70 10.13
N GLY A 164 6.05 -14.11 10.15
CA GLY A 164 4.79 -14.83 9.96
C GLY A 164 4.47 -15.21 8.51
N LYS A 165 5.07 -14.53 7.53
CA LYS A 165 4.78 -14.77 6.10
C LYS A 165 5.59 -15.93 5.54
N SER A 166 4.92 -16.78 4.73
CA SER A 166 5.52 -17.92 4.03
C SER A 166 5.39 -17.80 2.51
N ILE A 167 6.27 -18.46 1.77
CA ILE A 167 6.25 -18.51 0.30
C ILE A 167 4.98 -19.23 -0.17
N GLU A 168 4.61 -20.33 0.48
CA GLU A 168 3.40 -21.10 0.16
C GLU A 168 2.14 -20.25 0.39
N GLY A 169 2.12 -19.46 1.47
CA GLY A 169 1.06 -18.50 1.72
C GLY A 169 0.99 -17.44 0.62
N ALA A 170 2.11 -16.86 0.23
CA ALA A 170 2.17 -15.84 -0.81
C ALA A 170 1.64 -16.37 -2.16
N LEU A 171 2.06 -17.57 -2.55
CA LEU A 171 1.59 -18.23 -3.78
C LEU A 171 0.11 -18.62 -3.69
N GLY A 172 -0.34 -19.10 -2.53
CA GLY A 172 -1.75 -19.43 -2.28
C GLY A 172 -2.66 -18.20 -2.37
N GLY A 173 -2.23 -17.08 -1.79
CA GLY A 173 -2.95 -15.81 -1.89
C GLY A 173 -3.02 -15.29 -3.33
N LEU A 174 -1.90 -15.33 -4.05
CA LEU A 174 -1.84 -14.97 -5.47
C LEU A 174 -2.79 -15.84 -6.31
N ALA A 175 -2.67 -17.15 -6.21
CA ALA A 175 -3.47 -18.07 -7.02
C ALA A 175 -4.97 -17.91 -6.74
N ALA A 176 -5.37 -17.86 -5.46
CA ALA A 176 -6.77 -17.73 -5.07
C ALA A 176 -7.37 -16.39 -5.52
N SER A 177 -6.66 -15.28 -5.31
CA SER A 177 -7.16 -13.95 -5.73
C SER A 177 -7.31 -13.85 -7.24
N VAL A 178 -6.34 -14.36 -8.02
CA VAL A 178 -6.41 -14.40 -9.49
C VAL A 178 -7.61 -15.21 -9.97
N VAL A 179 -7.77 -16.44 -9.48
CA VAL A 179 -8.87 -17.32 -9.91
C VAL A 179 -10.22 -16.72 -9.55
N ILE A 180 -10.41 -16.28 -8.30
CA ILE A 180 -11.70 -15.75 -7.85
C ILE A 180 -12.06 -14.48 -8.63
N VAL A 181 -11.15 -13.53 -8.74
CA VAL A 181 -11.44 -12.24 -9.40
C VAL A 181 -11.58 -12.41 -10.92
N ALA A 182 -10.78 -13.27 -11.56
CA ALA A 182 -10.92 -13.53 -12.99
C ALA A 182 -12.27 -14.18 -13.32
N LEU A 183 -12.74 -15.11 -12.51
CA LEU A 183 -14.03 -15.81 -12.76
C LEU A 183 -15.25 -14.95 -12.41
N THR A 184 -15.14 -14.04 -11.42
CA THR A 184 -16.27 -13.19 -11.01
C THR A 184 -16.34 -11.88 -11.78
N ALA A 185 -15.24 -11.19 -11.96
CA ALA A 185 -15.18 -9.90 -12.63
C ALA A 185 -14.89 -10.00 -14.14
N GLY A 186 -14.21 -11.06 -14.60
CA GLY A 186 -13.86 -11.26 -16.00
C GLY A 186 -15.07 -11.22 -16.96
N PRO A 187 -16.16 -11.91 -16.67
CA PRO A 187 -17.38 -11.83 -17.49
C PRO A 187 -18.01 -10.43 -17.55
N VAL A 188 -17.92 -9.69 -16.43
CA VAL A 188 -18.47 -8.32 -16.34
C VAL A 188 -17.64 -7.34 -17.17
N PHE A 189 -16.31 -7.47 -17.16
CA PHE A 189 -15.40 -6.62 -17.94
C PHE A 189 -15.08 -7.17 -19.34
N GLY A 190 -15.75 -8.24 -19.75
CA GLY A 190 -15.68 -8.80 -21.10
C GLY A 190 -14.41 -9.58 -21.45
N ASN A 191 -13.42 -9.68 -20.54
CA ASN A 191 -12.19 -10.42 -20.79
C ASN A 191 -11.56 -11.00 -19.51
N VAL A 192 -11.79 -12.31 -19.32
CA VAL A 192 -11.27 -13.05 -18.16
C VAL A 192 -9.73 -13.03 -18.09
N GLY A 193 -9.05 -13.13 -19.23
CA GLY A 193 -7.59 -13.12 -19.29
C GLY A 193 -6.99 -11.79 -18.84
N THR A 194 -7.56 -10.68 -19.30
CA THR A 194 -7.10 -9.33 -18.87
C THR A 194 -7.31 -9.11 -17.39
N VAL A 195 -8.47 -9.52 -16.85
CA VAL A 195 -8.77 -9.42 -15.42
C VAL A 195 -7.84 -10.32 -14.60
N ALA A 196 -7.51 -11.52 -15.09
CA ALA A 196 -6.55 -12.41 -14.44
C ALA A 196 -5.15 -11.78 -14.34
N VAL A 197 -4.66 -11.18 -15.43
CA VAL A 197 -3.36 -10.48 -15.43
C VAL A 197 -3.39 -9.29 -14.47
N TYR A 198 -4.46 -8.49 -14.50
CA TYR A 198 -4.63 -7.38 -13.56
C TYR A 198 -4.59 -7.85 -12.10
N ALA A 199 -5.35 -8.89 -11.77
CA ALA A 199 -5.39 -9.46 -10.42
C ALA A 199 -4.02 -10.01 -9.98
N ALA A 200 -3.27 -10.66 -10.89
CA ALA A 200 -1.93 -11.15 -10.61
C ALA A 200 -0.97 -10.01 -10.26
N VAL A 201 -0.95 -8.96 -11.09
CA VAL A 201 -0.09 -7.78 -10.86
C VAL A 201 -0.48 -7.08 -9.56
N ALA A 202 -1.77 -6.84 -9.33
CA ALA A 202 -2.26 -6.19 -8.11
C ALA A 202 -1.92 -7.01 -6.85
N SER A 203 -2.07 -8.34 -6.88
CA SER A 203 -1.71 -9.24 -5.78
C SER A 203 -0.21 -9.20 -5.47
N ILE A 204 0.65 -9.29 -6.49
CA ILE A 204 2.11 -9.23 -6.33
C ILE A 204 2.54 -7.88 -5.74
N LEU A 205 2.05 -6.77 -6.32
CA LEU A 205 2.39 -5.43 -5.85
C LEU A 205 1.84 -5.16 -4.45
N GLY A 206 0.64 -5.65 -4.12
CA GLY A 206 0.06 -5.55 -2.78
C GLY A 206 0.90 -6.26 -1.72
N GLN A 207 1.30 -7.51 -1.97
CA GLN A 207 2.17 -8.26 -1.07
C GLN A 207 3.55 -7.59 -0.90
N TRP A 208 4.10 -7.08 -2.00
CA TRP A 208 5.35 -6.34 -1.95
C TRP A 208 5.22 -5.04 -1.16
N GLY A 209 4.12 -4.29 -1.33
CA GLY A 209 3.83 -3.07 -0.58
C GLY A 209 3.78 -3.31 0.92
N ASP A 210 3.09 -4.37 1.38
CA ASP A 210 3.03 -4.72 2.79
C ASP A 210 4.41 -5.11 3.37
N LEU A 211 5.22 -5.87 2.61
CA LEU A 211 6.60 -6.15 3.00
C LEU A 211 7.46 -4.88 3.06
N SER A 212 7.25 -3.95 2.13
CA SER A 212 7.96 -2.68 2.07
C SER A 212 7.70 -1.82 3.30
N MET A 213 6.43 -1.64 3.66
CA MET A 213 6.06 -0.89 4.86
C MET A 213 6.51 -1.59 6.14
N SER A 214 6.52 -2.91 6.15
CA SER A 214 7.11 -3.69 7.24
C SER A 214 8.62 -3.47 7.34
N ALA A 215 9.35 -3.38 6.23
CA ALA A 215 10.78 -3.07 6.21
C ALA A 215 11.08 -1.66 6.77
N VAL A 216 10.27 -0.66 6.38
CA VAL A 216 10.37 0.71 6.93
C VAL A 216 10.25 0.68 8.46
N LYS A 217 9.23 -0.03 8.99
CA LYS A 217 9.05 -0.19 10.45
C LYS A 217 10.27 -0.83 11.12
N ARG A 218 10.82 -1.90 10.56
CA ARG A 218 11.99 -2.59 11.13
C ARG A 218 13.25 -1.74 11.13
N VAL A 219 13.49 -0.98 10.06
CA VAL A 219 14.64 -0.05 9.98
C VAL A 219 14.47 1.13 10.96
N ALA A 220 13.24 1.61 11.17
CA ALA A 220 12.94 2.61 12.18
C ALA A 220 12.99 2.06 13.63
N GLY A 221 13.15 0.73 13.81
CA GLY A 221 13.21 0.09 15.12
C GLY A 221 11.84 -0.06 15.81
N VAL A 222 10.75 0.04 15.05
CA VAL A 222 9.38 -0.08 15.57
C VAL A 222 8.65 -1.29 14.96
N LYS A 223 7.56 -1.71 15.61
CA LYS A 223 6.66 -2.73 15.10
C LYS A 223 5.43 -2.10 14.43
N ASP A 224 4.93 -1.05 15.02
CA ASP A 224 3.74 -0.32 14.59
C ASP A 224 4.13 1.16 14.39
N PHE A 225 3.57 1.83 13.37
CA PHE A 225 3.92 3.23 13.09
C PHE A 225 3.36 4.19 14.13
N GLY A 226 2.10 3.97 14.53
CA GLY A 226 1.42 4.91 15.41
C GLY A 226 0.15 4.35 16.03
N LYS A 227 -0.70 5.28 16.51
CA LYS A 227 -1.97 5.00 17.16
C LYS A 227 -3.13 5.76 16.50
N ILE A 228 -2.95 6.30 15.29
CA ILE A 228 -3.99 7.04 14.56
C ILE A 228 -5.22 6.14 14.39
N PHE A 229 -5.00 4.88 14.04
CA PHE A 229 -6.07 3.88 13.96
C PHE A 229 -5.92 2.86 15.12
N PRO A 230 -6.67 3.05 16.24
CA PRO A 230 -6.55 2.19 17.41
C PRO A 230 -6.76 0.71 17.10
N GLY A 231 -5.78 -0.12 17.46
CA GLY A 231 -5.82 -1.56 17.25
C GLY A 231 -5.32 -2.03 15.87
N HIS A 232 -4.94 -1.12 14.96
CA HIS A 232 -4.40 -1.45 13.62
C HIS A 232 -2.91 -1.10 13.47
N GLY A 233 -2.33 -0.38 14.45
CA GLY A 233 -0.89 -0.08 14.45
C GLY A 233 -0.46 1.09 13.55
N GLY A 234 -1.41 1.98 13.25
CA GLY A 234 -1.20 3.15 12.41
C GLY A 234 -1.79 2.97 11.04
#